data_6ea245b7aa88c67c7b30af5f5b214524
#
_entry.id   6ea245b7aa88c67c7b30af5f5b214524
#
_cell.length_a   1.000
_cell.length_b   1.000
_cell.length_c   1.000
_cell.angle_alpha   90.00
_cell.angle_beta   90.00
_cell.angle_gamma   90.00
#
_symmetry.space_group_name_H-M   'P 1'
#
loop_
_entity.id
_entity.type
_entity.pdbx_description
1 polymer ?
#
loop_
_entity_poly.entity_id
_entity_poly.type
_entity_poly.pdbx_seq_one_letter_code
_entity_poly.pdbx_strand_id
1 'polypeptide(L)'
;MIGVDTNVLLRHATQDDPVQSAQARAFMESLTPEDPGFISLVTLVELAWTLRKSYHVDNETVGALIGGLLGAQELLVQEPDIVRRVARKSVST
;
A
#
# COMPACT_ATOMS: atom_id res chain seq x y z
N MET A 1 -13.96 10.23 -2.56
CA MET A 1 -12.99 9.12 -2.68
C MET A 1 -11.92 9.51 -3.69
N ILE A 2 -10.66 9.36 -3.33
CA ILE A 2 -9.52 9.75 -4.14
C ILE A 2 -8.69 8.52 -4.48
N GLY A 3 -8.32 8.35 -5.76
CA GLY A 3 -7.42 7.28 -6.16
C GLY A 3 -6.02 7.49 -5.58
N VAL A 4 -5.46 6.46 -4.96
CA VAL A 4 -4.10 6.50 -4.41
C VAL A 4 -3.16 5.83 -5.42
N ASP A 5 -2.16 6.56 -5.85
CA ASP A 5 -1.26 6.09 -6.87
C ASP A 5 -0.09 5.30 -6.25
N THR A 6 0.55 4.46 -7.06
CA THR A 6 1.64 3.59 -6.63
C THR A 6 2.79 4.40 -6.01
N ASN A 7 3.12 5.56 -6.58
CA ASN A 7 4.23 6.37 -6.10
C ASN A 7 3.98 6.91 -4.69
N VAL A 8 2.74 7.27 -4.37
CA VAL A 8 2.38 7.72 -3.02
C VAL A 8 2.62 6.60 -2.02
N LEU A 9 2.12 5.40 -2.33
CA LEU A 9 2.29 4.24 -1.45
C LEU A 9 3.76 3.86 -1.32
N LEU A 10 4.49 3.90 -2.40
CA LEU A 10 5.91 3.55 -2.41
C LEU A 10 6.71 4.52 -1.55
N ARG A 11 6.49 5.83 -1.69
CA ARG A 11 7.17 6.84 -0.88
C ARG A 11 6.83 6.71 0.60
N HIS A 12 5.56 6.42 0.88
CA HIS A 12 5.10 6.21 2.25
C HIS A 12 5.76 4.97 2.88
N ALA A 13 5.91 3.91 2.11
CA ALA A 13 6.47 2.64 2.60
C ALA A 13 7.98 2.67 2.76
N THR A 14 8.71 3.29 1.83
CA THR A 14 10.17 3.23 1.82
C THR A 14 10.84 4.40 2.53
N GLN A 15 10.24 5.58 2.44
CA GLN A 15 10.75 6.81 3.10
C GLN A 15 12.21 7.13 2.78
N ASP A 16 12.63 6.81 1.54
CA ASP A 16 14.00 7.02 1.09
C ASP A 16 14.28 8.46 0.62
N ASP A 17 13.23 9.25 0.40
CA ASP A 17 13.34 10.67 0.04
C ASP A 17 12.57 11.49 1.07
N PRO A 18 13.27 12.30 1.92
CA PRO A 18 12.59 13.00 3.00
C PRO A 18 11.47 13.96 2.54
N VAL A 19 11.67 14.65 1.44
CA VAL A 19 10.67 15.61 0.93
C VAL A 19 9.45 14.89 0.39
N GLN A 20 9.67 13.90 -0.49
CA GLN A 20 8.57 13.14 -1.09
C GLN A 20 7.85 12.27 -0.07
N SER A 21 8.58 11.71 0.90
CA SER A 21 7.98 10.92 1.97
C SER A 21 7.09 11.78 2.87
N ALA A 22 7.52 13.01 3.17
CA ALA A 22 6.70 13.95 3.94
C ALA A 22 5.42 14.31 3.19
N GLN A 23 5.51 14.52 1.87
CA GLN A 23 4.34 14.82 1.03
C GLN A 23 3.38 13.62 0.99
N ALA A 24 3.91 12.41 0.84
CA ALA A 24 3.11 11.19 0.83
C ALA A 24 2.41 10.98 2.17
N ARG A 25 3.11 11.22 3.27
CA ARG A 25 2.53 11.11 4.61
C ARG A 25 1.41 12.12 4.80
N ALA A 26 1.64 13.37 4.41
CA ALA A 26 0.63 14.42 4.51
C ALA A 26 -0.63 14.07 3.70
N PHE A 27 -0.45 13.50 2.50
CA PHE A 27 -1.56 13.04 1.68
C PHE A 27 -2.33 11.92 2.39
N MET A 28 -1.62 10.90 2.89
CA MET A 28 -2.25 9.77 3.58
C MET A 28 -3.00 10.23 4.84
N GLU A 29 -2.43 11.15 5.58
CA GLU A 29 -3.05 11.69 6.79
C GLU A 29 -4.29 12.53 6.48
N SER A 30 -4.41 13.05 5.27
CA SER A 30 -5.60 13.81 4.84
C SER A 30 -6.81 12.92 4.56
N LEU A 31 -6.60 11.61 4.40
CA LEU A 31 -7.69 10.67 4.11
C LEU A 31 -8.50 10.37 5.37
N THR A 32 -9.80 10.22 5.19
CA THR A 32 -10.71 9.90 6.30
C THR A 32 -11.66 8.78 5.86
N PRO A 33 -12.32 8.10 6.81
CA PRO A 33 -13.35 7.12 6.43
C PRO A 33 -14.49 7.72 5.61
N GLU A 34 -14.76 9.02 5.76
CA GLU A 34 -15.80 9.74 5.01
C GLU A 34 -15.32 10.13 3.61
N ASP A 35 -14.01 10.33 3.45
CA ASP A 35 -13.41 10.64 2.16
C ASP A 35 -12.16 9.79 1.99
N PRO A 36 -12.33 8.47 1.74
CA PRO A 36 -11.22 7.53 1.75
C PRO A 36 -10.41 7.55 0.46
N GLY A 37 -9.21 7.00 0.55
CA GLY A 37 -8.39 6.70 -0.61
C GLY A 37 -8.77 5.36 -1.20
N PHE A 38 -8.80 5.25 -2.53
CA PHE A 38 -9.07 4.01 -3.23
C PHE A 38 -7.78 3.45 -3.82
N ILE A 39 -7.51 2.18 -3.56
CA ILE A 39 -6.34 1.47 -4.07
C ILE A 39 -6.81 0.37 -5.01
N SER A 40 -6.45 0.47 -6.31
CA SER A 40 -6.80 -0.55 -7.30
C SER A 40 -5.88 -1.76 -7.18
N LEU A 41 -6.33 -2.91 -7.73
CA LEU A 41 -5.49 -4.11 -7.81
C LEU A 41 -4.21 -3.84 -8.58
N VAL A 42 -4.30 -3.08 -9.68
CA VAL A 42 -3.12 -2.75 -10.48
C VAL A 42 -2.10 -2.01 -9.64
N THR A 43 -2.54 -1.04 -8.85
CA THR A 43 -1.67 -0.29 -7.95
C THR A 43 -0.97 -1.21 -6.94
N LEU A 44 -1.71 -2.14 -6.35
CA LEU A 44 -1.12 -3.10 -5.39
C LEU A 44 -0.12 -4.03 -6.04
N VAL A 45 -0.41 -4.51 -7.26
CA VAL A 45 0.53 -5.36 -8.00
C VAL A 45 1.80 -4.60 -8.31
N GLU A 46 1.68 -3.36 -8.79
CA GLU A 46 2.84 -2.51 -9.07
C GLU A 46 3.66 -2.23 -7.82
N LEU A 47 2.99 -1.95 -6.71
CA LEU A 47 3.66 -1.70 -5.43
C LEU A 47 4.45 -2.93 -4.99
N ALA A 48 3.81 -4.09 -4.97
CA ALA A 48 4.44 -5.35 -4.55
C ALA A 48 5.65 -5.67 -5.44
N TRP A 49 5.47 -5.55 -6.75
CA TRP A 49 6.53 -5.85 -7.71
C TRP A 49 7.73 -4.91 -7.52
N THR A 50 7.46 -3.61 -7.37
CA THR A 50 8.52 -2.61 -7.19
C THR A 50 9.28 -2.83 -5.88
N LEU A 51 8.57 -3.08 -4.78
CA LEU A 51 9.21 -3.34 -3.50
C LEU A 51 10.12 -4.56 -3.57
N ARG A 52 9.69 -5.63 -4.22
CA ARG A 52 10.48 -6.84 -4.33
C ARG A 52 11.66 -6.69 -5.27
N LYS A 53 11.47 -6.07 -6.44
CA LYS A 53 12.48 -5.99 -7.49
C LYS A 53 13.48 -4.86 -7.30
N SER A 54 12.99 -3.68 -6.94
CA SER A 54 13.84 -2.48 -6.85
C SER A 54 14.38 -2.25 -5.44
N TYR A 55 13.62 -2.62 -4.42
CA TYR A 55 13.99 -2.40 -3.02
C TYR A 55 14.37 -3.68 -2.29
N HIS A 56 14.28 -4.84 -2.96
CA HIS A 56 14.66 -6.14 -2.39
C HIS A 56 13.95 -6.49 -1.10
N VAL A 57 12.70 -6.04 -0.97
CA VAL A 57 11.85 -6.36 0.18
C VAL A 57 11.33 -7.77 0.01
N ASP A 58 11.36 -8.58 1.06
CA ASP A 58 10.92 -9.97 0.99
C ASP A 58 9.39 -10.09 0.96
N ASN A 59 8.90 -11.29 0.57
CA ASN A 59 7.47 -11.55 0.43
C ASN A 59 6.70 -11.37 1.73
N GLU A 60 7.30 -11.78 2.84
CA GLU A 60 6.66 -11.68 4.15
C GLU A 60 6.42 -10.21 4.51
N THR A 61 7.41 -9.36 4.31
CA THR A 61 7.30 -7.93 4.59
C THR A 61 6.29 -7.26 3.67
N VAL A 62 6.30 -7.61 2.37
CA VAL A 62 5.32 -7.09 1.41
C VAL A 62 3.90 -7.50 1.83
N GLY A 63 3.72 -8.77 2.22
CA GLY A 63 2.42 -9.25 2.67
C GLY A 63 1.93 -8.53 3.92
N ALA A 64 2.80 -8.28 4.88
CA ALA A 64 2.45 -7.54 6.09
C ALA A 64 2.07 -6.09 5.79
N LEU A 65 2.78 -5.47 4.84
CA LEU A 65 2.51 -4.10 4.42
C LEU A 65 1.13 -3.98 3.77
N ILE A 66 0.82 -4.89 2.86
CA ILE A 66 -0.49 -4.95 2.21
C ILE A 66 -1.60 -5.21 3.25
N GLY A 67 -1.34 -6.10 4.20
CA GLY A 67 -2.27 -6.37 5.30
C GLY A 67 -2.59 -5.11 6.10
N GLY A 68 -1.57 -4.28 6.35
CA GLY A 68 -1.77 -2.99 7.01
C GLY A 68 -2.66 -2.04 6.22
N LEU A 69 -2.49 -2.00 4.90
CA LEU A 69 -3.34 -1.18 4.03
C LEU A 69 -4.80 -1.66 4.06
N LEU A 70 -5.00 -2.98 4.07
CA LEU A 70 -6.34 -3.55 4.15
C LEU A 70 -7.04 -3.22 5.46
N GLY A 71 -6.30 -3.07 6.54
CA GLY A 71 -6.85 -2.79 7.86
C GLY A 71 -7.14 -1.31 8.11
N ALA A 72 -6.69 -0.42 7.24
CA ALA A 72 -6.87 1.02 7.44
C ALA A 72 -8.28 1.45 7.05
N GLN A 73 -8.97 2.14 7.96
CA GLN A 73 -10.36 2.55 7.74
C GLN A 73 -10.49 3.64 6.67
N GLU A 74 -9.45 4.43 6.47
CA GLU A 74 -9.40 5.50 5.49
C GLU A 74 -9.01 5.02 4.08
N LEU A 75 -8.83 3.71 3.89
CA LEU A 75 -8.47 3.14 2.59
C LEU A 75 -9.49 2.10 2.15
N LEU A 76 -9.87 2.16 0.88
CA LEU A 76 -10.70 1.15 0.24
C LEU A 76 -9.85 0.44 -0.81
N VAL A 77 -9.70 -0.87 -0.66
CA VAL A 77 -8.90 -1.70 -1.56
C VAL A 77 -9.83 -2.46 -2.49
N GLN A 78 -9.53 -2.45 -3.80
CA GLN A 78 -10.28 -3.22 -4.78
C GLN A 78 -10.11 -4.72 -4.51
N GLU A 79 -11.21 -5.47 -4.55
CA GLU A 79 -11.21 -6.93 -4.31
C GLU A 79 -10.49 -7.30 -2.99
N PRO A 80 -10.93 -6.74 -1.85
CA PRO A 80 -10.16 -6.88 -0.61
C PRO A 80 -10.03 -8.33 -0.14
N ASP A 81 -11.01 -9.18 -0.42
CA ASP A 81 -10.96 -10.59 0.02
C ASP A 81 -9.87 -11.36 -0.72
N ILE A 82 -9.73 -11.10 -2.03
CA ILE A 82 -8.67 -11.73 -2.84
C ILE A 82 -7.31 -11.23 -2.36
N VAL A 83 -7.16 -9.93 -2.17
CA VAL A 83 -5.92 -9.31 -1.72
C VAL A 83 -5.51 -9.86 -0.35
N ARG A 84 -6.47 -9.96 0.57
CA ARG A 84 -6.22 -10.49 1.92
C ARG A 84 -5.72 -11.93 1.86
N ARG A 85 -6.31 -12.76 0.99
CA ARG A 85 -5.91 -14.15 0.84
C ARG A 85 -4.48 -14.27 0.32
N VAL A 86 -4.13 -13.48 -0.69
CA VAL A 86 -2.78 -13.49 -1.27
C VAL A 86 -1.76 -13.00 -0.24
N ALA A 87 -2.07 -11.94 0.50
CA ALA A 87 -1.19 -11.41 1.54
C ALA A 87 -0.92 -12.44 2.64
N ARG A 88 -1.95 -13.18 3.07
CA ARG A 88 -1.80 -14.25 4.07
C ARG A 88 -0.87 -15.35 3.58
N LYS A 89 -0.99 -15.76 2.33
CA LYS A 89 -0.11 -16.78 1.76
C LYS A 89 1.34 -16.30 1.73
N SER A 90 1.57 -15.05 1.40
CA SER A 90 2.91 -14.47 1.38
C SER A 90 3.55 -14.48 2.77
N VAL A 91 2.77 -14.17 3.80
CA VAL A 91 3.25 -14.16 5.20
C VAL A 91 3.49 -15.58 5.71
N SER A 92 2.65 -16.54 5.32
CA SER A 92 2.70 -17.91 5.87
C SER A 92 3.73 -18.80 5.19
N THR A 93 4.29 -18.38 4.08
CA THR A 93 5.35 -19.13 3.41
C THR A 93 6.73 -18.54 3.70
#